data_598afba3a094c711d320f2ae4c548cb2
#
_entry.id   598afba3a094c711d320f2ae4c548cb2
#
_cell.length_a   1.000
_cell.length_b   1.000
_cell.length_c   1.000
_cell.angle_alpha   90.00
_cell.angle_beta   90.00
_cell.angle_gamma   90.00
#
_symmetry.space_group_name_H-M   'P 1'
#
loop_
_entity.id
_entity.type
_entity.pdbx_description
1 polymer ?
#
loop_
_entity_poly.entity_id
_entity_poly.type
_entity_poly.pdbx_seq_one_letter_code
_entity_poly.pdbx_strand_id
1 'polypeptide(L)'
;MQHASAKSNAVQTVFATLGIMLSMVLFADVALAQDAADGVVGNMTGLGAGLPALISNTGADGSTSYSLSLQILALMTAMTVLPSLVLGMTSFTRIIIVLSILRQAMGTQQTPPNQVLIAIALFLTFFIMSPTLTTIYDTAADPYLNGKISAESALSTASGDMKKFMVMNTRKNDLNMFIDLAEEGAVETPDDIPLTVLLPAFITSELKTAFQIGFLLFLPFLVIDMVVASVLMSLGMMMLSPMLVALPFKLLLFVLVDGWSMTVGSLVATYAV
;
A
#
# COMPACT_ATOMS: atom_id res chain seq x y z
N MET A 1 22.47 24.85 -16.19
CA MET A 1 21.22 25.16 -15.47
C MET A 1 19.96 24.68 -16.22
N GLN A 2 19.90 24.66 -17.57
CA GLN A 2 18.72 24.20 -18.32
C GLN A 2 18.46 22.68 -18.22
N HIS A 3 19.48 21.83 -18.09
CA HIS A 3 19.30 20.38 -17.95
C HIS A 3 18.69 19.92 -16.61
N ALA A 4 18.92 20.66 -15.53
CA ALA A 4 18.34 20.36 -14.20
C ALA A 4 16.84 20.70 -14.14
N SER A 5 16.41 21.77 -14.83
CA SER A 5 15.01 22.17 -14.93
C SER A 5 14.18 21.20 -15.77
N ALA A 6 14.74 20.67 -16.87
CA ALA A 6 14.07 19.68 -17.72
C ALA A 6 13.85 18.33 -17.00
N LYS A 7 14.83 17.88 -16.21
CA LYS A 7 14.72 16.67 -15.39
C LYS A 7 13.67 16.83 -14.29
N SER A 8 13.62 17.97 -13.60
CA SER A 8 12.59 18.27 -12.60
C SER A 8 11.18 18.21 -13.17
N ASN A 9 10.99 18.78 -14.37
CA ASN A 9 9.68 18.77 -15.03
C ASN A 9 9.26 17.37 -15.51
N ALA A 10 10.21 16.55 -16.00
CA ALA A 10 9.93 15.17 -16.40
C ALA A 10 9.52 14.28 -15.22
N VAL A 11 10.22 14.41 -14.10
CA VAL A 11 9.89 13.69 -12.85
C VAL A 11 8.52 14.13 -12.32
N GLN A 12 8.22 15.44 -12.32
CA GLN A 12 6.91 15.96 -11.93
C GLN A 12 5.78 15.44 -12.86
N THR A 13 6.05 15.35 -14.16
CA THR A 13 5.07 14.84 -15.12
C THR A 13 4.81 13.34 -14.92
N VAL A 14 5.83 12.54 -14.65
CA VAL A 14 5.69 11.11 -14.33
C VAL A 14 4.91 10.91 -13.02
N PHE A 15 5.20 11.72 -11.98
CA PHE A 15 4.45 11.68 -10.73
C PHE A 15 2.99 12.09 -10.93
N ALA A 16 2.73 13.12 -11.73
CA ALA A 16 1.37 13.56 -12.03
C ALA A 16 0.59 12.49 -12.82
N THR A 17 1.20 11.88 -13.83
CA THR A 17 0.54 10.82 -14.62
C THR A 17 0.33 9.54 -13.82
N LEU A 18 1.28 9.14 -12.96
CA LEU A 18 1.14 7.99 -12.08
C LEU A 18 0.06 8.24 -11.01
N GLY A 19 0.01 9.44 -10.45
CA GLY A 19 -1.04 9.87 -9.51
C GLY A 19 -2.43 9.86 -10.15
N ILE A 20 -2.54 10.33 -11.40
CA ILE A 20 -3.80 10.31 -12.17
C ILE A 20 -4.20 8.86 -12.50
N MET A 21 -3.28 8.00 -12.94
CA MET A 21 -3.57 6.59 -13.20
C MET A 21 -4.00 5.85 -11.92
N LEU A 22 -3.32 6.10 -10.81
CA LEU A 22 -3.65 5.48 -9.53
C LEU A 22 -5.01 5.98 -9.01
N SER A 23 -5.32 7.28 -9.17
CA SER A 23 -6.64 7.82 -8.83
C SER A 23 -7.73 7.24 -9.74
N MET A 24 -7.47 7.07 -11.04
CA MET A 24 -8.39 6.43 -11.98
C MET A 24 -8.68 4.98 -11.59
N VAL A 25 -7.68 4.21 -11.15
CA VAL A 25 -7.85 2.83 -10.67
C VAL A 25 -8.67 2.80 -9.37
N LEU A 26 -8.42 3.71 -8.42
CA LEU A 26 -9.16 3.79 -7.16
C LEU A 26 -10.61 4.26 -7.35
N PHE A 27 -10.87 5.10 -8.34
CA PHE A 27 -12.23 5.55 -8.65
C PHE A 27 -12.97 4.60 -9.60
N ALA A 28 -12.25 3.83 -10.43
CA ALA A 28 -12.86 2.83 -11.31
C ALA A 28 -13.50 1.67 -10.50
N ASP A 29 -12.89 1.26 -9.39
CA ASP A 29 -13.46 0.23 -8.52
C ASP A 29 -14.79 0.66 -7.88
N VAL A 30 -14.97 1.95 -7.59
CA VAL A 30 -16.22 2.49 -7.05
C VAL A 30 -17.29 2.61 -8.12
N ALA A 31 -16.94 3.00 -9.33
CA ALA A 31 -17.87 3.12 -10.46
C ALA A 31 -18.30 1.73 -11.00
N LEU A 32 -17.37 0.78 -11.10
CA LEU A 32 -17.67 -0.59 -11.54
C LEU A 32 -18.49 -1.38 -10.51
N ALA A 33 -18.35 -1.08 -9.22
CA ALA A 33 -19.18 -1.70 -8.19
C ALA A 33 -20.63 -1.19 -8.23
N GLN A 34 -20.87 0.05 -8.64
CA GLN A 34 -22.21 0.61 -8.79
C GLN A 34 -22.89 0.11 -10.07
N ASP A 35 -22.20 0.07 -11.22
CA ASP A 35 -22.73 -0.48 -12.46
C ASP A 35 -22.95 -2.00 -12.38
N ALA A 36 -22.14 -2.74 -11.62
CA ALA A 36 -22.36 -4.17 -11.38
C ALA A 36 -23.58 -4.44 -10.52
N ALA A 37 -23.91 -3.57 -9.58
CA ALA A 37 -25.10 -3.71 -8.75
C ALA A 37 -26.40 -3.44 -9.53
N ASP A 38 -26.40 -2.48 -10.44
CA ASP A 38 -27.56 -2.15 -11.29
C ASP A 38 -27.71 -3.12 -12.47
N GLY A 39 -26.63 -3.67 -13.00
CA GLY A 39 -26.64 -4.65 -14.08
C GLY A 39 -27.12 -6.05 -13.66
N VAL A 40 -26.94 -6.43 -12.41
CA VAL A 40 -27.34 -7.74 -11.88
C VAL A 40 -28.86 -7.83 -11.68
N VAL A 41 -29.54 -6.72 -11.44
CA VAL A 41 -31.01 -6.71 -11.24
C VAL A 41 -31.80 -6.74 -12.57
N GLY A 42 -31.17 -6.32 -13.67
CA GLY A 42 -31.85 -6.19 -14.96
C GLY A 42 -31.81 -7.41 -15.89
N ASN A 43 -31.01 -8.44 -15.64
CA ASN A 43 -30.74 -9.48 -16.65
C ASN A 43 -30.74 -10.93 -16.13
N MET A 44 -31.66 -11.29 -15.22
CA MET A 44 -31.86 -12.69 -14.81
C MET A 44 -32.69 -13.52 -15.80
N THR A 45 -32.95 -13.07 -17.03
CA THR A 45 -33.73 -13.79 -18.02
C THR A 45 -32.93 -14.41 -19.17
N GLY A 46 -31.58 -14.49 -19.04
CA GLY A 46 -30.72 -15.02 -20.10
C GLY A 46 -29.63 -15.99 -19.59
N LEU A 47 -30.00 -16.97 -18.76
CA LEU A 47 -29.08 -18.05 -18.31
C LEU A 47 -28.79 -19.06 -19.45
N GLY A 48 -28.32 -18.57 -20.61
CA GLY A 48 -27.93 -19.43 -21.73
C GLY A 48 -26.65 -18.99 -22.44
N ALA A 49 -26.12 -17.79 -22.14
CA ALA A 49 -24.88 -17.32 -22.72
C ALA A 49 -23.74 -17.58 -21.73
N GLY A 50 -23.00 -18.68 -21.95
CA GLY A 50 -21.80 -18.99 -21.18
C GLY A 50 -20.85 -17.80 -21.13
N LEU A 51 -20.12 -17.67 -20.03
CA LEU A 51 -19.06 -16.68 -19.83
C LEU A 51 -18.17 -16.62 -21.09
N PRO A 52 -17.86 -15.45 -21.65
CA PRO A 52 -17.05 -15.32 -22.87
C PRO A 52 -15.64 -15.92 -22.73
N ALA A 53 -15.25 -16.33 -21.55
CA ALA A 53 -14.03 -17.08 -21.25
C ALA A 53 -14.03 -18.55 -21.77
N LEU A 54 -15.16 -19.08 -22.22
CA LEU A 54 -15.32 -20.46 -22.66
C LEU A 54 -15.88 -20.56 -24.10
N ILE A 55 -15.56 -19.64 -24.98
CA ILE A 55 -15.84 -19.82 -26.41
C ILE A 55 -14.84 -20.87 -26.94
N SER A 56 -15.28 -22.13 -26.95
CA SER A 56 -14.64 -23.22 -27.64
C SER A 56 -14.88 -23.02 -29.15
N ASN A 57 -13.97 -22.39 -29.85
CA ASN A 57 -13.92 -22.49 -31.29
C ASN A 57 -13.31 -23.85 -31.66
N THR A 58 -14.18 -24.82 -31.94
CA THR A 58 -13.80 -26.08 -32.54
C THR A 58 -13.46 -25.79 -33.99
N GLY A 59 -12.18 -25.63 -34.29
CA GLY A 59 -11.69 -25.60 -35.67
C GLY A 59 -12.03 -26.91 -36.38
N ALA A 60 -12.19 -26.90 -37.69
CA ALA A 60 -12.50 -28.07 -38.50
C ALA A 60 -11.46 -29.22 -38.36
N ASP A 61 -10.40 -29.00 -37.58
CA ASP A 61 -9.26 -29.91 -37.34
C ASP A 61 -9.22 -30.47 -35.91
N GLY A 62 -10.34 -30.31 -35.14
CA GLY A 62 -10.46 -30.86 -33.78
C GLY A 62 -9.59 -30.21 -32.70
N SER A 63 -8.79 -29.19 -33.01
CA SER A 63 -7.98 -28.47 -32.05
C SER A 63 -8.77 -27.28 -31.46
N THR A 64 -9.13 -27.37 -30.19
CA THR A 64 -9.76 -26.29 -29.44
C THR A 64 -8.69 -25.28 -28.99
N SER A 65 -8.71 -24.09 -29.61
CA SER A 65 -7.79 -23.01 -29.21
C SER A 65 -8.30 -22.28 -27.96
N TYR A 66 -7.99 -22.80 -26.78
CA TYR A 66 -8.24 -22.17 -25.49
C TYR A 66 -7.25 -21.04 -25.14
N SER A 67 -6.23 -20.81 -25.99
CA SER A 67 -5.11 -19.95 -25.65
C SER A 67 -5.45 -18.47 -25.47
N LEU A 68 -6.37 -17.93 -26.28
CA LEU A 68 -6.68 -16.49 -26.25
C LEU A 68 -7.49 -16.11 -25.02
N SER A 69 -8.45 -16.93 -24.63
CA SER A 69 -9.27 -16.68 -23.42
C SER A 69 -8.46 -16.80 -22.14
N LEU A 70 -7.48 -17.70 -22.08
CA LEU A 70 -6.61 -17.91 -20.92
C LEU A 70 -5.61 -16.74 -20.76
N GLN A 71 -5.12 -16.19 -21.88
CA GLN A 71 -4.29 -14.99 -21.86
C GLN A 71 -5.06 -13.76 -21.37
N ILE A 72 -6.30 -13.56 -21.82
CA ILE A 72 -7.14 -12.45 -21.36
C ILE A 72 -7.47 -12.61 -19.88
N LEU A 73 -7.81 -13.81 -19.43
CA LEU A 73 -8.07 -14.08 -18.01
C LEU A 73 -6.82 -13.80 -17.14
N ALA A 74 -5.66 -14.28 -17.58
CA ALA A 74 -4.39 -14.02 -16.90
C ALA A 74 -4.05 -12.53 -16.85
N LEU A 75 -4.28 -11.80 -17.97
CA LEU A 75 -4.06 -10.36 -18.02
C LEU A 75 -5.00 -9.60 -17.08
N MET A 76 -6.29 -9.92 -17.08
CA MET A 76 -7.27 -9.31 -16.15
C MET A 76 -6.92 -9.58 -14.70
N THR A 77 -6.55 -10.83 -14.37
CA THR A 77 -6.11 -11.18 -13.01
C THR A 77 -4.83 -10.43 -12.63
N ALA A 78 -3.87 -10.34 -13.54
CA ALA A 78 -2.65 -9.58 -13.29
C ALA A 78 -2.95 -8.09 -13.06
N MET A 79 -3.82 -7.48 -13.86
CA MET A 79 -4.20 -6.07 -13.70
C MET A 79 -4.90 -5.78 -12.37
N THR A 80 -5.65 -6.73 -11.81
CA THR A 80 -6.32 -6.55 -10.51
C THR A 80 -5.37 -6.77 -9.32
N VAL A 81 -4.42 -7.70 -9.43
CA VAL A 81 -3.50 -8.07 -8.33
C VAL A 81 -2.27 -7.16 -8.29
N LEU A 82 -1.77 -6.71 -9.45
CA LEU A 82 -0.53 -5.94 -9.56
C LEU A 82 -0.52 -4.65 -8.72
N PRO A 83 -1.58 -3.81 -8.68
CA PRO A 83 -1.59 -2.61 -7.84
C PRO A 83 -1.44 -2.90 -6.35
N SER A 84 -2.10 -3.94 -5.85
CA SER A 84 -2.02 -4.31 -4.42
C SER A 84 -0.64 -4.85 -4.06
N LEU A 85 0.00 -5.59 -4.97
CA LEU A 85 1.36 -6.10 -4.79
C LEU A 85 2.38 -4.95 -4.78
N VAL A 86 2.24 -3.99 -5.72
CA VAL A 86 3.11 -2.80 -5.77
C VAL A 86 2.97 -1.96 -4.49
N LEU A 87 1.75 -1.72 -4.01
CA LEU A 87 1.53 -1.02 -2.74
C LEU A 87 2.13 -1.78 -1.56
N GLY A 88 2.05 -3.11 -1.56
CA GLY A 88 2.66 -3.97 -0.55
C GLY A 88 4.19 -3.92 -0.52
N MET A 89 4.84 -3.57 -1.63
CA MET A 89 6.30 -3.40 -1.74
C MET A 89 6.80 -2.01 -1.34
N THR A 90 5.89 -1.08 -1.02
CA THR A 90 6.21 0.31 -0.67
C THR A 90 5.98 0.60 0.81
N SER A 91 6.26 1.83 1.23
CA SER A 91 5.98 2.31 2.58
C SER A 91 4.48 2.44 2.92
N PHE A 92 3.59 2.25 1.95
CA PHE A 92 2.14 2.45 2.10
C PHE A 92 1.55 1.64 3.26
N THR A 93 1.93 0.36 3.38
CA THR A 93 1.38 -0.55 4.39
C THR A 93 1.61 -0.05 5.81
N ARG A 94 2.83 0.37 6.15
CA ARG A 94 3.15 0.92 7.48
C ARG A 94 2.35 2.18 7.76
N ILE A 95 2.33 3.10 6.80
CA ILE A 95 1.71 4.42 6.96
C ILE A 95 0.20 4.28 7.20
N ILE A 96 -0.50 3.52 6.36
CA ILE A 96 -1.96 3.38 6.47
C ILE A 96 -2.38 2.72 7.79
N ILE A 97 -1.60 1.74 8.28
CA ILE A 97 -1.86 1.06 9.55
C ILE A 97 -1.65 2.04 10.71
N VAL A 98 -0.55 2.77 10.75
CA VAL A 98 -0.27 3.73 11.82
C VAL A 98 -1.32 4.83 11.86
N LEU A 99 -1.71 5.39 10.71
CA LEU A 99 -2.77 6.39 10.64
C LEU A 99 -4.14 5.84 11.09
N SER A 100 -4.42 4.57 10.78
CA SER A 100 -5.65 3.89 11.23
C SER A 100 -5.66 3.69 12.75
N ILE A 101 -4.52 3.28 13.32
CA ILE A 101 -4.37 3.13 14.79
C ILE A 101 -4.48 4.50 15.48
N LEU A 102 -3.86 5.54 14.92
CA LEU A 102 -3.96 6.91 15.45
C LEU A 102 -5.42 7.39 15.50
N ARG A 103 -6.19 7.20 14.43
CA ARG A 103 -7.63 7.51 14.41
C ARG A 103 -8.39 6.77 15.51
N GLN A 104 -8.09 5.48 15.68
CA GLN A 104 -8.71 4.66 16.70
C GLN A 104 -8.32 5.14 18.11
N ALA A 105 -7.06 5.50 18.33
CA ALA A 105 -6.55 6.02 19.60
C ALA A 105 -7.24 7.32 20.04
N MET A 106 -7.48 8.22 19.08
CA MET A 106 -8.22 9.47 19.33
C MET A 106 -9.69 9.24 19.72
N GLY A 107 -10.25 8.03 19.50
CA GLY A 107 -11.65 7.72 19.79
C GLY A 107 -12.64 8.24 18.74
N THR A 108 -12.15 8.79 17.64
CA THR A 108 -12.97 9.27 16.52
C THR A 108 -13.19 8.11 15.54
N GLN A 109 -14.28 7.37 15.68
CA GLN A 109 -14.51 6.13 14.93
C GLN A 109 -14.58 6.31 13.40
N GLN A 110 -14.98 7.52 12.93
CA GLN A 110 -15.21 7.79 11.50
C GLN A 110 -14.49 9.03 10.95
N THR A 111 -13.82 9.80 11.79
CA THR A 111 -13.16 11.05 11.38
C THR A 111 -11.66 10.99 11.70
N PRO A 112 -10.74 11.18 10.72
CA PRO A 112 -11.00 11.44 9.29
C PRO A 112 -11.54 10.21 8.53
N PRO A 113 -12.33 10.40 7.43
CA PRO A 113 -12.82 9.31 6.59
C PRO A 113 -11.68 8.46 6.00
N ASN A 114 -11.97 7.20 5.66
CA ASN A 114 -10.96 6.28 5.10
C ASN A 114 -10.28 6.85 3.85
N GLN A 115 -11.03 7.50 2.97
CA GLN A 115 -10.48 8.12 1.75
C GLN A 115 -9.41 9.16 2.05
N VAL A 116 -9.60 9.99 3.10
CA VAL A 116 -8.61 10.99 3.52
C VAL A 116 -7.34 10.32 4.06
N LEU A 117 -7.48 9.26 4.86
CA LEU A 117 -6.33 8.49 5.36
C LEU A 117 -5.56 7.82 4.23
N ILE A 118 -6.26 7.23 3.27
CA ILE A 118 -5.65 6.63 2.08
C ILE A 118 -4.92 7.69 1.27
N ALA A 119 -5.52 8.86 1.05
CA ALA A 119 -4.89 9.96 0.32
C ALA A 119 -3.59 10.42 1.00
N ILE A 120 -3.63 10.66 2.32
CA ILE A 120 -2.43 11.04 3.10
C ILE A 120 -1.37 9.93 3.01
N ALA A 121 -1.77 8.65 3.18
CA ALA A 121 -0.84 7.52 3.10
C ALA A 121 -0.18 7.44 1.72
N LEU A 122 -0.92 7.65 0.63
CA LEU A 122 -0.38 7.69 -0.72
C LEU A 122 0.60 8.84 -0.93
N PHE A 123 0.26 10.06 -0.53
CA PHE A 123 1.16 11.20 -0.65
C PHE A 123 2.46 11.00 0.13
N LEU A 124 2.37 10.50 1.38
CA LEU A 124 3.54 10.18 2.17
C LEU A 124 4.36 9.05 1.56
N THR A 125 3.70 8.04 0.99
CA THR A 125 4.37 6.95 0.28
C THR A 125 5.17 7.50 -0.90
N PHE A 126 4.58 8.33 -1.75
CA PHE A 126 5.30 8.96 -2.85
C PHE A 126 6.47 9.82 -2.38
N PHE A 127 6.27 10.57 -1.29
CA PHE A 127 7.34 11.38 -0.70
C PHE A 127 8.53 10.53 -0.23
N ILE A 128 8.26 9.46 0.53
CA ILE A 128 9.29 8.54 1.04
C ILE A 128 9.96 7.76 -0.10
N MET A 129 9.16 7.29 -1.08
CA MET A 129 9.66 6.51 -2.21
C MET A 129 10.34 7.35 -3.29
N SER A 130 10.26 8.69 -3.20
CA SER A 130 10.78 9.60 -4.23
C SER A 130 12.23 9.30 -4.66
N PRO A 131 13.21 9.10 -3.77
CA PRO A 131 14.58 8.78 -4.18
C PRO A 131 14.67 7.42 -4.90
N THR A 132 13.99 6.39 -4.40
CA THR A 132 13.96 5.07 -5.04
C THR A 132 13.31 5.14 -6.42
N LEU A 133 12.18 5.84 -6.55
CA LEU A 133 11.49 6.02 -7.84
C LEU A 133 12.33 6.83 -8.83
N THR A 134 13.06 7.83 -8.37
CA THR A 134 13.99 8.59 -9.21
C THR A 134 15.12 7.69 -9.70
N THR A 135 15.68 6.84 -8.84
CA THR A 135 16.69 5.86 -9.24
C THR A 135 16.15 4.91 -10.31
N ILE A 136 14.97 4.33 -10.10
CA ILE A 136 14.31 3.44 -11.08
C ILE A 136 14.08 4.17 -12.42
N TYR A 137 13.67 5.43 -12.37
CA TYR A 137 13.49 6.23 -13.58
C TYR A 137 14.80 6.39 -14.34
N ASP A 138 15.86 6.80 -13.67
CA ASP A 138 17.17 7.08 -14.30
C ASP A 138 17.89 5.80 -14.77
N THR A 139 17.73 4.66 -14.06
CA THR A 139 18.43 3.40 -14.37
C THR A 139 17.68 2.47 -15.30
N ALA A 140 16.35 2.50 -15.28
CA ALA A 140 15.51 1.57 -16.02
C ALA A 140 14.59 2.25 -17.04
N ALA A 141 13.77 3.24 -16.60
CA ALA A 141 12.74 3.81 -17.45
C ALA A 141 13.32 4.70 -18.55
N ASP A 142 14.21 5.64 -18.23
CA ASP A 142 14.82 6.54 -19.23
C ASP A 142 15.67 5.78 -20.26
N PRO A 143 16.54 4.82 -19.90
CA PRO A 143 17.26 4.00 -20.87
C PRO A 143 16.34 3.16 -21.78
N TYR A 144 15.23 2.63 -21.24
CA TYR A 144 14.24 1.88 -22.01
C TYR A 144 13.50 2.77 -23.01
N LEU A 145 13.02 3.93 -22.57
CA LEU A 145 12.31 4.89 -23.43
C LEU A 145 13.20 5.42 -24.57
N ASN A 146 14.51 5.53 -24.31
CA ASN A 146 15.52 5.92 -25.33
C ASN A 146 16.02 4.75 -26.17
N GLY A 147 15.45 3.54 -26.05
CA GLY A 147 15.82 2.36 -26.83
C GLY A 147 17.22 1.80 -26.53
N LYS A 148 17.84 2.17 -25.38
CA LYS A 148 19.18 1.72 -24.99
C LYS A 148 19.21 0.33 -24.37
N ILE A 149 18.10 -0.08 -23.75
CA ILE A 149 17.96 -1.38 -23.09
C ILE A 149 16.64 -2.03 -23.50
N SER A 150 16.56 -3.37 -23.37
CA SER A 150 15.33 -4.12 -23.61
C SER A 150 14.33 -3.96 -22.46
N ALA A 151 13.06 -4.25 -22.69
CA ALA A 151 12.02 -4.25 -21.66
C ALA A 151 12.35 -5.20 -20.50
N GLU A 152 12.90 -6.38 -20.83
CA GLU A 152 13.32 -7.38 -19.84
C GLU A 152 14.44 -6.84 -18.94
N SER A 153 15.46 -6.20 -19.51
CA SER A 153 16.54 -5.59 -18.77
C SER A 153 16.06 -4.42 -17.90
N ALA A 154 15.14 -3.59 -18.41
CA ALA A 154 14.55 -2.50 -17.66
C ALA A 154 13.75 -3.03 -16.45
N LEU A 155 12.95 -4.09 -16.63
CA LEU A 155 12.19 -4.71 -15.55
C LEU A 155 13.10 -5.34 -14.49
N SER A 156 14.17 -6.03 -14.92
CA SER A 156 15.17 -6.60 -14.03
C SER A 156 15.86 -5.52 -13.18
N THR A 157 16.27 -4.41 -13.80
CA THR A 157 16.91 -3.28 -13.10
C THR A 157 15.94 -2.63 -12.11
N ALA A 158 14.71 -2.34 -12.53
CA ALA A 158 13.69 -1.73 -11.67
C ALA A 158 13.34 -2.63 -10.47
N SER A 159 13.20 -3.95 -10.70
CA SER A 159 12.95 -4.92 -9.63
C SER A 159 14.13 -5.00 -8.64
N GLY A 160 15.36 -4.89 -9.14
CA GLY A 160 16.58 -4.83 -8.30
C GLY A 160 16.60 -3.60 -7.39
N ASP A 161 16.23 -2.42 -7.89
CA ASP A 161 16.18 -1.21 -7.09
C ASP A 161 15.04 -1.22 -6.05
N MET A 162 13.87 -1.77 -6.40
CA MET A 162 12.81 -2.04 -5.43
C MET A 162 13.24 -3.04 -4.35
N LYS A 163 13.98 -4.08 -4.74
CA LYS A 163 14.53 -5.08 -3.83
C LYS A 163 15.48 -4.44 -2.82
N LYS A 164 16.37 -3.56 -3.25
CA LYS A 164 17.27 -2.81 -2.36
C LYS A 164 16.48 -2.02 -1.31
N PHE A 165 15.43 -1.30 -1.72
CA PHE A 165 14.56 -0.57 -0.80
C PHE A 165 13.94 -1.51 0.24
N MET A 166 13.38 -2.64 -0.19
CA MET A 166 12.76 -3.60 0.73
C MET A 166 13.78 -4.21 1.71
N VAL A 167 14.97 -4.61 1.23
CA VAL A 167 16.02 -5.16 2.10
C VAL A 167 16.48 -4.16 3.15
N MET A 168 16.70 -2.89 2.77
CA MET A 168 17.11 -1.82 3.70
C MET A 168 16.08 -1.57 4.81
N ASN A 169 14.80 -1.76 4.51
CA ASN A 169 13.71 -1.49 5.43
C ASN A 169 13.14 -2.75 6.11
N THR A 170 13.64 -3.95 5.79
CA THR A 170 13.26 -5.21 6.44
C THR A 170 14.16 -5.47 7.65
N ARG A 171 13.56 -5.89 8.75
CA ARG A 171 14.32 -6.30 9.94
C ARG A 171 15.07 -7.61 9.67
N LYS A 172 16.34 -7.66 10.07
CA LYS A 172 17.20 -8.82 9.88
C LYS A 172 16.59 -10.11 10.46
N ASN A 173 15.95 -10.04 11.62
CA ASN A 173 15.33 -11.20 12.24
C ASN A 173 14.14 -11.74 11.43
N ASP A 174 13.33 -10.84 10.88
CA ASP A 174 12.18 -11.24 10.07
C ASP A 174 12.65 -11.80 8.73
N LEU A 175 13.68 -11.20 8.12
CA LEU A 175 14.30 -11.70 6.89
C LEU A 175 14.92 -13.10 7.09
N ASN A 176 15.73 -13.29 8.12
CA ASN A 176 16.36 -14.59 8.42
C ASN A 176 15.32 -15.68 8.67
N MET A 177 14.24 -15.36 9.38
CA MET A 177 13.14 -16.30 9.61
C MET A 177 12.56 -16.84 8.28
N PHE A 178 12.34 -15.96 7.29
CA PHE A 178 11.80 -16.39 5.99
C PHE A 178 12.83 -17.12 5.13
N ILE A 179 14.12 -16.78 5.22
CA ILE A 179 15.22 -17.52 4.57
C ILE A 179 15.28 -18.94 5.13
N ASP A 180 15.24 -19.10 6.45
CA ASP A 180 15.25 -20.41 7.13
C ASP A 180 14.02 -21.26 6.75
N LEU A 181 12.84 -20.64 6.65
CA LEU A 181 11.60 -21.32 6.26
C LEU A 181 11.57 -21.74 4.79
N ALA A 182 12.28 -21.03 3.93
CA ALA A 182 12.37 -21.35 2.51
C ALA A 182 13.41 -22.46 2.21
N GLU A 183 14.16 -22.91 3.23
CA GLU A 183 15.29 -23.85 3.06
C GLU A 183 16.31 -23.36 2.01
N GLU A 184 16.31 -22.05 1.74
CA GLU A 184 17.29 -21.40 0.89
C GLU A 184 18.65 -21.50 1.58
N GLY A 185 19.66 -21.96 0.82
CA GLY A 185 21.03 -22.04 1.34
C GLY A 185 21.56 -20.71 1.84
N ALA A 186 22.77 -20.66 2.37
CA ALA A 186 23.38 -19.44 2.85
C ALA A 186 23.32 -18.33 1.78
N VAL A 187 22.51 -17.31 2.01
CA VAL A 187 22.42 -16.13 1.16
C VAL A 187 23.63 -15.26 1.45
N GLU A 188 24.58 -15.22 0.52
CA GLU A 188 25.85 -14.49 0.71
C GLU A 188 25.66 -12.99 0.54
N THR A 189 24.78 -12.58 -0.36
CA THR A 189 24.53 -11.14 -0.62
C THR A 189 23.03 -10.81 -0.58
N PRO A 190 22.65 -9.56 -0.22
CA PRO A 190 21.26 -9.12 -0.26
C PRO A 190 20.62 -9.23 -1.66
N ASP A 191 21.44 -9.22 -2.71
CA ASP A 191 20.98 -9.33 -4.09
C ASP A 191 20.56 -10.75 -4.48
N ASP A 192 21.02 -11.78 -3.74
CA ASP A 192 20.69 -13.19 -4.00
C ASP A 192 19.33 -13.59 -3.39
N ILE A 193 18.76 -12.78 -2.50
CA ILE A 193 17.48 -13.10 -1.85
C ILE A 193 16.36 -13.15 -2.90
N PRO A 194 15.61 -14.25 -3.07
CA PRO A 194 14.47 -14.29 -3.97
C PRO A 194 13.36 -13.33 -3.53
N LEU A 195 12.65 -12.71 -4.49
CA LEU A 195 11.50 -11.86 -4.16
C LEU A 195 10.38 -12.62 -3.44
N THR A 196 10.25 -13.90 -3.69
CA THR A 196 9.31 -14.81 -3.03
C THR A 196 9.54 -14.93 -1.52
N VAL A 197 10.78 -14.76 -1.07
CA VAL A 197 11.19 -14.77 0.34
C VAL A 197 11.16 -13.34 0.90
N LEU A 198 11.67 -12.38 0.14
CA LEU A 198 11.81 -11.00 0.59
C LEU A 198 10.46 -10.30 0.77
N LEU A 199 9.49 -10.54 -0.13
CA LEU A 199 8.19 -9.85 -0.08
C LEU A 199 7.42 -10.17 1.21
N PRO A 200 7.19 -11.44 1.60
CA PRO A 200 6.52 -11.74 2.87
C PRO A 200 7.33 -11.30 4.08
N ALA A 201 8.67 -11.38 4.05
CA ALA A 201 9.53 -10.88 5.11
C ALA A 201 9.38 -9.37 5.29
N PHE A 202 9.37 -8.60 4.21
CA PHE A 202 9.17 -7.15 4.22
C PHE A 202 7.79 -6.79 4.77
N ILE A 203 6.71 -7.37 4.24
CA ILE A 203 5.34 -7.08 4.70
C ILE A 203 5.19 -7.40 6.19
N THR A 204 5.71 -8.53 6.66
CA THR A 204 5.67 -8.91 8.08
C THR A 204 6.46 -7.92 8.94
N SER A 205 7.62 -7.48 8.49
CA SER A 205 8.45 -6.46 9.14
C SER A 205 7.73 -5.11 9.20
N GLU A 206 7.07 -4.69 8.12
CA GLU A 206 6.27 -3.46 8.04
C GLU A 206 5.09 -3.49 9.01
N LEU A 207 4.34 -4.60 9.05
CA LEU A 207 3.25 -4.82 10.00
C LEU A 207 3.73 -4.69 11.44
N LYS A 208 4.80 -5.39 11.79
CA LYS A 208 5.38 -5.37 13.14
C LYS A 208 5.82 -3.96 13.55
N THR A 209 6.48 -3.25 12.64
CA THR A 209 6.90 -1.86 12.88
C THR A 209 5.71 -0.92 13.00
N ALA A 210 4.70 -1.07 12.14
CA ALA A 210 3.48 -0.27 12.20
C ALA A 210 2.75 -0.45 13.54
N PHE A 211 2.62 -1.69 14.02
CA PHE A 211 1.99 -1.95 15.32
C PHE A 211 2.81 -1.42 16.49
N GLN A 212 4.14 -1.47 16.42
CA GLN A 212 5.00 -0.88 17.46
C GLN A 212 4.84 0.64 17.54
N ILE A 213 4.89 1.32 16.40
CA ILE A 213 4.67 2.77 16.34
C ILE A 213 3.24 3.11 16.79
N GLY A 214 2.26 2.38 16.28
CA GLY A 214 0.86 2.57 16.64
C GLY A 214 0.61 2.38 18.15
N PHE A 215 1.24 1.39 18.77
CA PHE A 215 1.16 1.17 20.20
C PHE A 215 1.73 2.35 21.00
N LEU A 216 2.90 2.87 20.60
CA LEU A 216 3.50 4.03 21.27
C LEU A 216 2.60 5.27 21.13
N LEU A 217 1.98 5.48 19.97
CA LEU A 217 1.03 6.56 19.75
C LEU A 217 -0.26 6.36 20.58
N PHE A 218 -0.65 5.13 20.85
CA PHE A 218 -1.86 4.82 21.62
C PHE A 218 -1.70 5.10 23.13
N LEU A 219 -0.47 4.95 23.68
CA LEU A 219 -0.20 5.06 25.12
C LEU A 219 -0.72 6.35 25.77
N PRO A 220 -0.45 7.56 25.26
CA PRO A 220 -0.94 8.80 25.89
C PRO A 220 -2.47 8.88 25.91
N PHE A 221 -3.13 8.39 24.88
CA PHE A 221 -4.60 8.36 24.82
C PHE A 221 -5.20 7.34 25.79
N LEU A 222 -4.54 6.21 25.97
CA LEU A 222 -4.94 5.19 26.94
C LEU A 222 -4.85 5.71 28.37
N VAL A 223 -3.82 6.49 28.69
CA VAL A 223 -3.71 7.14 30.02
C VAL A 223 -4.88 8.08 30.26
N ILE A 224 -5.27 8.89 29.26
CA ILE A 224 -6.46 9.78 29.38
C ILE A 224 -7.71 8.94 29.63
N ASP A 225 -7.92 7.86 28.90
CA ASP A 225 -9.09 6.99 29.08
C ASP A 225 -9.15 6.43 30.51
N MET A 226 -8.01 5.96 31.03
CA MET A 226 -7.94 5.40 32.40
C MET A 226 -8.21 6.47 33.46
N VAL A 227 -7.66 7.68 33.32
CA VAL A 227 -7.89 8.78 34.26
C VAL A 227 -9.36 9.18 34.26
N VAL A 228 -9.95 9.40 33.08
CA VAL A 228 -11.37 9.77 32.96
C VAL A 228 -12.27 8.67 33.53
N ALA A 229 -11.99 7.40 33.22
CA ALA A 229 -12.76 6.27 33.75
C ALA A 229 -12.68 6.21 35.28
N SER A 230 -11.50 6.39 35.88
CA SER A 230 -11.35 6.34 37.35
C SER A 230 -12.07 7.50 38.05
N VAL A 231 -12.06 8.72 37.46
CA VAL A 231 -12.79 9.87 37.98
C VAL A 231 -14.32 9.64 37.92
N LEU A 232 -14.84 9.16 36.78
CA LEU A 232 -16.27 8.88 36.62
C LEU A 232 -16.75 7.79 37.59
N MET A 233 -15.95 6.74 37.79
CA MET A 233 -16.29 5.68 38.76
C MET A 233 -16.29 6.23 40.20
N SER A 234 -15.33 7.10 40.53
CA SER A 234 -15.25 7.73 41.85
C SER A 234 -16.48 8.60 42.15
N LEU A 235 -17.04 9.25 41.12
CA LEU A 235 -18.25 10.07 41.21
C LEU A 235 -19.56 9.24 41.19
N GLY A 236 -19.47 7.91 41.07
CA GLY A 236 -20.63 7.03 40.96
C GLY A 236 -21.36 7.07 39.63
N MET A 237 -20.76 7.69 38.60
CA MET A 237 -21.35 7.88 37.27
C MET A 237 -21.12 6.67 36.35
N MET A 238 -21.50 5.45 36.82
CA MET A 238 -21.25 4.21 36.08
C MET A 238 -22.02 4.07 34.75
N MET A 239 -23.08 4.85 34.54
CA MET A 239 -23.88 4.79 33.30
C MET A 239 -23.33 5.66 32.16
N LEU A 240 -22.38 6.57 32.44
CA LEU A 240 -21.74 7.38 31.40
C LEU A 240 -20.58 6.61 30.77
N SER A 241 -20.54 6.62 29.44
CA SER A 241 -19.42 6.04 28.70
C SER A 241 -18.14 6.87 28.90
N PRO A 242 -17.07 6.35 29.53
CA PRO A 242 -15.82 7.07 29.73
C PRO A 242 -15.20 7.56 28.41
N MET A 243 -15.36 6.78 27.33
CA MET A 243 -14.84 7.12 26.00
C MET A 243 -15.41 8.44 25.47
N LEU A 244 -16.73 8.71 25.65
CA LEU A 244 -17.36 9.94 25.19
C LEU A 244 -16.86 11.15 25.97
N VAL A 245 -16.60 10.99 27.26
CA VAL A 245 -16.09 12.07 28.12
C VAL A 245 -14.60 12.31 27.86
N ALA A 246 -13.82 11.28 27.56
CA ALA A 246 -12.40 11.37 27.27
C ALA A 246 -12.09 12.01 25.89
N LEU A 247 -13.00 11.89 24.91
CA LEU A 247 -12.80 12.35 23.55
C LEU A 247 -12.34 13.83 23.42
N PRO A 248 -12.99 14.82 24.05
CA PRO A 248 -12.54 16.22 23.98
C PRO A 248 -11.12 16.41 24.55
N PHE A 249 -10.74 15.69 25.60
CA PHE A 249 -9.41 15.78 26.20
C PHE A 249 -8.34 15.17 25.28
N LYS A 250 -8.66 14.07 24.62
CA LYS A 250 -7.78 13.45 23.61
C LYS A 250 -7.53 14.37 22.43
N LEU A 251 -8.58 14.98 21.89
CA LEU A 251 -8.45 15.94 20.78
C LEU A 251 -7.66 17.18 21.18
N LEU A 252 -7.91 17.70 22.38
CA LEU A 252 -7.18 18.86 22.90
C LEU A 252 -5.69 18.54 23.06
N LEU A 253 -5.34 17.39 23.66
CA LEU A 253 -3.95 16.97 23.78
C LEU A 253 -3.29 16.86 22.40
N PHE A 254 -3.97 16.20 21.45
CA PHE A 254 -3.44 15.97 20.11
C PHE A 254 -3.14 17.28 19.36
N VAL A 255 -4.02 18.28 19.52
CA VAL A 255 -3.83 19.61 18.93
C VAL A 255 -2.70 20.37 19.63
N LEU A 256 -2.62 20.30 20.96
CA LEU A 256 -1.59 21.01 21.73
C LEU A 256 -0.17 20.54 21.42
N VAL A 257 0.03 19.25 21.15
CA VAL A 257 1.34 18.68 20.83
C VAL A 257 1.64 18.69 19.34
N ASP A 258 0.81 19.30 18.51
CA ASP A 258 0.89 19.22 17.04
C ASP A 258 1.01 17.77 16.55
N GLY A 259 0.06 16.94 16.97
CA GLY A 259 0.10 15.51 16.79
C GLY A 259 0.19 15.07 15.33
N TRP A 260 -0.35 15.83 14.36
CA TRP A 260 -0.22 15.51 12.95
C TRP A 260 1.22 15.66 12.46
N SER A 261 1.88 16.80 12.72
CA SER A 261 3.28 17.02 12.36
C SER A 261 4.21 15.99 12.98
N MET A 262 4.02 15.70 14.28
CA MET A 262 4.81 14.69 14.98
C MET A 262 4.64 13.30 14.38
N THR A 263 3.41 12.90 14.08
CA THR A 263 3.13 11.58 13.51
C THR A 263 3.72 11.44 12.12
N VAL A 264 3.48 12.41 11.24
CA VAL A 264 3.99 12.42 9.86
C VAL A 264 5.53 12.46 9.86
N GLY A 265 6.14 13.37 10.63
CA GLY A 265 7.59 13.48 10.73
C GLY A 265 8.25 12.23 11.28
N SER A 266 7.65 11.62 12.32
CA SER A 266 8.12 10.35 12.88
C SER A 266 8.03 9.21 11.86
N LEU A 267 6.92 9.09 11.14
CA LEU A 267 6.76 8.06 10.11
C LEU A 267 7.81 8.17 9.00
N VAL A 268 8.05 9.39 8.49
CA VAL A 268 9.07 9.63 7.46
C VAL A 268 10.46 9.27 7.99
N ALA A 269 10.77 9.67 9.22
CA ALA A 269 12.08 9.41 9.85
C ALA A 269 12.35 7.93 10.12
N THR A 270 11.35 7.05 10.08
CA THR A 270 11.54 5.61 10.30
C THR A 270 12.03 4.85 9.06
N TYR A 271 12.06 5.50 7.90
CA TYR A 271 12.55 4.89 6.67
C TYR A 271 14.00 5.28 6.40
N ALA A 272 14.80 4.26 6.09
CA ALA A 272 16.13 4.46 5.51
C ALA A 272 15.96 4.74 4.00
N VAL A 273 16.33 5.93 3.56
CA VAL A 273 16.17 6.38 2.17
C VAL A 273 17.52 6.89 1.69
#